data_359d823b40fa7f6d91136df798a9e3b2
#
_entry.id   359d823b40fa7f6d91136df798a9e3b2
#
_cell.length_a   1.000
_cell.length_b   1.000
_cell.length_c   1.000
_cell.angle_alpha   90.00
_cell.angle_beta   90.00
_cell.angle_gamma   90.00
#
_symmetry.space_group_name_H-M   'P 1'
#
loop_
_entity.id
_entity.type
_entity.pdbx_description
1 polymer ?
#
loop_
_entity_poly.entity_id
_entity_poly.type
_entity_poly.pdbx_seq_one_letter_code
_entity_poly.pdbx_strand_id
1 'polypeptide(L)'
;MADHRQIVCNDPEHCDIVTTSLIKNILVPFDNSKHAMRAFGHALDLAKKYGAGVVAIAVTDENQGAEWVNDTPSRQRALNKGRNAELKQAFTVLHGLAAKFGIHFDSAILESTRIAESIISFASLKRVDYIVMGTHGKGMPKEMMLGRVSTSVALNAHCPVVLIK
;
A
#
# COMPACT_ATOMS: atom_id res chain seq x y z
N MET A 1 2.61 26.99 8.20
CA MET A 1 1.34 26.23 8.10
C MET A 1 1.20 25.76 6.66
N ALA A 2 1.04 24.47 6.43
CA ALA A 2 0.78 23.96 5.09
C ALA A 2 -0.62 24.47 4.64
N ASP A 3 -0.67 25.03 3.45
CA ASP A 3 -1.93 25.49 2.84
C ASP A 3 -2.69 24.25 2.36
N HIS A 4 -3.64 23.78 3.18
CA HIS A 4 -4.45 22.59 2.88
C HIS A 4 -5.60 22.88 1.90
N ARG A 5 -5.38 23.75 0.91
CA ARG A 5 -6.35 24.01 -0.13
C ARG A 5 -6.33 22.91 -1.19
N GLN A 6 -7.48 22.37 -1.49
CA GLN A 6 -7.69 21.39 -2.56
C GLN A 6 -8.70 21.93 -3.56
N ILE A 7 -8.50 21.61 -4.83
CA ILE A 7 -9.46 21.92 -5.90
C ILE A 7 -10.34 20.69 -6.07
N VAL A 8 -11.65 20.88 -5.96
CA VAL A 8 -12.67 19.86 -6.21
C VAL A 8 -13.51 20.31 -7.37
N CYS A 9 -13.53 19.53 -8.44
CA CYS A 9 -14.34 19.80 -9.62
C CYS A 9 -15.49 18.78 -9.69
N ASN A 10 -16.73 19.27 -9.72
CA ASN A 10 -17.92 18.43 -9.87
C ASN A 10 -18.29 18.23 -11.34
N ASP A 11 -17.97 19.21 -12.17
CA ASP A 11 -18.13 19.20 -13.63
C ASP A 11 -17.05 20.13 -14.26
N PRO A 12 -16.92 20.17 -15.62
CA PRO A 12 -15.90 20.98 -16.30
C PRO A 12 -15.97 22.49 -16.04
N GLU A 13 -17.11 22.99 -15.60
CA GLU A 13 -17.36 24.43 -15.39
C GLU A 13 -17.32 24.81 -13.91
N HIS A 14 -17.40 23.84 -12.98
CA HIS A 14 -17.51 24.09 -11.55
C HIS A 14 -16.41 23.37 -10.76
N CYS A 15 -15.38 24.13 -10.46
CA CYS A 15 -14.30 23.72 -9.58
C CYS A 15 -14.20 24.66 -8.38
N ASP A 16 -14.26 24.12 -7.18
CA ASP A 16 -14.18 24.86 -5.93
C ASP A 16 -12.86 24.63 -5.20
N ILE A 17 -12.39 25.63 -4.48
CA ILE A 17 -11.27 25.51 -3.57
C ILE A 17 -11.81 25.22 -2.18
N VAL A 18 -11.52 24.03 -1.67
CA VAL A 18 -11.87 23.63 -0.29
C VAL A 18 -10.66 23.76 0.62
N THR A 19 -10.88 24.31 1.80
CA THR A 19 -9.83 24.57 2.79
C THR A 19 -9.52 23.39 3.71
N THR A 20 -10.38 22.37 3.70
CA THR A 20 -10.19 21.13 4.45
C THR A 20 -9.58 20.05 3.57
N SER A 21 -8.47 19.46 4.01
CA SER A 21 -7.88 18.33 3.29
C SER A 21 -8.88 17.18 3.20
N LEU A 22 -9.19 16.76 1.97
CA LEU A 22 -9.97 15.56 1.70
C LEU A 22 -9.13 14.29 1.85
N ILE A 23 -7.81 14.42 1.87
CA ILE A 23 -6.87 13.31 2.02
C ILE A 23 -6.43 13.26 3.47
N LYS A 24 -6.90 12.25 4.21
CA LYS A 24 -6.56 12.01 5.62
C LYS A 24 -5.85 10.68 5.81
N ASN A 25 -6.19 9.67 5.01
CA ASN A 25 -5.72 8.30 5.15
C ASN A 25 -5.16 7.80 3.81
N ILE A 26 -3.86 7.52 3.77
CA ILE A 26 -3.17 6.99 2.60
C ILE A 26 -2.77 5.54 2.88
N LEU A 27 -3.18 4.60 2.01
CA LEU A 27 -2.80 3.19 2.09
C LEU A 27 -1.63 2.89 1.16
N VAL A 28 -0.66 2.16 1.68
CA VAL A 28 0.47 1.63 0.91
C VAL A 28 0.49 0.10 1.01
N PRO A 29 0.01 -0.63 -0.01
CA PRO A 29 0.28 -2.05 -0.14
C PRO A 29 1.79 -2.28 -0.26
N PHE A 30 2.35 -3.13 0.61
CA PHE A 30 3.79 -3.26 0.78
C PHE A 30 4.24 -4.72 0.78
N ASP A 31 5.16 -5.06 -0.10
CA ASP A 31 5.73 -6.41 -0.23
C ASP A 31 7.25 -6.45 -0.06
N ASN A 32 7.83 -5.36 0.45
CA ASN A 32 9.27 -5.18 0.59
C ASN A 32 10.04 -5.21 -0.76
N SER A 33 9.39 -4.87 -1.87
CA SER A 33 10.01 -4.64 -3.17
C SER A 33 10.54 -3.21 -3.29
N LYS A 34 11.43 -2.97 -4.27
CA LYS A 34 11.90 -1.61 -4.59
C LYS A 34 10.77 -0.68 -5.01
N HIS A 35 9.77 -1.19 -5.74
CA HIS A 35 8.60 -0.42 -6.16
C HIS A 35 7.72 -0.05 -4.97
N ALA A 36 7.51 -0.97 -4.02
CA ALA A 36 6.78 -0.68 -2.79
C ALA A 36 7.51 0.37 -1.92
N MET A 37 8.85 0.32 -1.85
CA MET A 37 9.63 1.35 -1.15
C MET A 37 9.51 2.73 -1.80
N ARG A 38 9.52 2.81 -3.15
CA ARG A 38 9.27 4.06 -3.86
C ARG A 38 7.86 4.58 -3.61
N ALA A 39 6.86 3.69 -3.67
CA ALA A 39 5.47 4.02 -3.37
C ALA A 39 5.33 4.60 -1.95
N PHE A 40 6.00 4.00 -0.97
CA PHE A 40 6.03 4.52 0.40
C PHE A 40 6.62 5.94 0.47
N GLY A 41 7.74 6.21 -0.22
CA GLY A 41 8.32 7.56 -0.30
C GLY A 41 7.32 8.58 -0.86
N HIS A 42 6.65 8.26 -1.98
CA HIS A 42 5.60 9.13 -2.53
C HIS A 42 4.41 9.32 -1.59
N ALA A 43 4.02 8.27 -0.86
CA ALA A 43 2.97 8.38 0.15
C ALA A 43 3.36 9.34 1.29
N LEU A 44 4.62 9.32 1.74
CA LEU A 44 5.12 10.28 2.74
C LEU A 44 5.08 11.72 2.21
N ASP A 45 5.47 11.96 0.94
CA ASP A 45 5.40 13.28 0.33
C ASP A 45 3.96 13.81 0.28
N LEU A 46 3.00 12.96 -0.14
CA LEU A 46 1.58 13.30 -0.12
C LEU A 46 1.07 13.54 1.30
N ALA A 47 1.41 12.67 2.24
CA ALA A 47 1.00 12.78 3.64
C ALA A 47 1.50 14.09 4.26
N LYS A 48 2.76 14.46 4.01
CA LYS A 48 3.33 15.72 4.48
C LYS A 48 2.61 16.93 3.89
N LYS A 49 2.28 16.87 2.59
CA LYS A 49 1.59 17.96 1.89
C LYS A 49 0.17 18.19 2.41
N TYR A 50 -0.56 17.12 2.68
CA TYR A 50 -1.99 17.17 3.04
C TYR A 50 -2.27 16.99 4.53
N GLY A 51 -1.25 16.77 5.36
CA GLY A 51 -1.45 16.48 6.79
C GLY A 51 -2.12 15.11 7.03
N ALA A 52 -1.90 14.16 6.13
CA ALA A 52 -2.51 12.83 6.18
C ALA A 52 -1.67 11.84 7.03
N GLY A 53 -2.34 10.77 7.51
CA GLY A 53 -1.68 9.58 8.00
C GLY A 53 -1.39 8.57 6.89
N VAL A 54 -0.42 7.71 7.11
CA VAL A 54 -0.06 6.61 6.20
C VAL A 54 -0.25 5.28 6.91
N VAL A 55 -0.87 4.31 6.26
CA VAL A 55 -0.92 2.93 6.71
C VAL A 55 -0.33 2.01 5.65
N ALA A 56 0.63 1.16 6.03
CA ALA A 56 1.17 0.13 5.16
C ALA A 56 0.57 -1.23 5.49
N ILE A 57 0.16 -1.98 4.48
CA ILE A 57 -0.28 -3.36 4.68
C ILE A 57 0.52 -4.31 3.81
N ALA A 58 0.93 -5.43 4.39
CA ALA A 58 1.42 -6.58 3.64
C ALA A 58 0.35 -7.67 3.67
N VAL A 59 0.04 -8.24 2.50
CA VAL A 59 -0.83 -9.41 2.41
C VAL A 59 0.04 -10.60 2.05
N THR A 60 0.09 -11.57 2.94
CA THR A 60 0.84 -12.81 2.75
C THR A 60 -0.08 -13.95 2.41
N ASP A 61 0.31 -14.75 1.41
CA ASP A 61 -0.39 -15.98 1.06
C ASP A 61 0.32 -17.16 1.73
N GLU A 62 -0.40 -17.89 2.57
CA GLU A 62 0.13 -19.09 3.22
C GLU A 62 0.53 -20.18 2.23
N ASN A 63 -0.05 -20.16 1.03
CA ASN A 63 0.19 -21.16 0.00
C ASN A 63 1.28 -20.75 -1.01
N GLN A 64 1.81 -19.54 -0.94
CA GLN A 64 2.91 -19.12 -1.82
C GLN A 64 4.18 -19.91 -1.52
N GLY A 65 4.52 -20.81 -2.41
CA GLY A 65 5.69 -21.71 -2.32
C GLY A 65 5.33 -23.18 -2.26
N ALA A 66 4.06 -23.53 -2.13
CA ALA A 66 3.60 -24.93 -2.10
C ALA A 66 3.52 -25.58 -3.51
N GLU A 67 3.68 -24.82 -4.58
CA GLU A 67 3.38 -25.30 -5.96
C GLU A 67 4.38 -26.33 -6.51
N TRP A 68 5.54 -26.54 -5.91
CA TRP A 68 6.58 -27.36 -6.57
C TRP A 68 7.29 -28.41 -5.72
N VAL A 69 6.97 -28.58 -4.44
CA VAL A 69 7.64 -29.59 -3.62
C VAL A 69 6.65 -30.22 -2.63
N ASN A 70 6.80 -31.51 -2.36
CA ASN A 70 6.21 -32.24 -1.23
C ASN A 70 6.65 -31.61 0.11
N ASP A 71 6.31 -30.36 0.33
CA ASP A 71 6.69 -29.65 1.55
C ASP A 71 5.80 -30.05 2.72
N THR A 72 6.45 -30.43 3.78
CA THR A 72 5.72 -30.75 5.00
C THR A 72 5.10 -29.47 5.59
N PRO A 73 3.91 -29.56 6.24
CA PRO A 73 3.26 -28.42 6.87
C PRO A 73 4.18 -27.64 7.83
N SER A 74 5.15 -28.33 8.42
CA SER A 74 6.14 -27.73 9.33
C SER A 74 7.10 -26.77 8.60
N ARG A 75 7.55 -27.13 7.39
CA ARG A 75 8.44 -26.29 6.58
C ARG A 75 7.72 -25.07 6.05
N GLN A 76 6.47 -25.23 5.61
CA GLN A 76 5.60 -24.14 5.19
C GLN A 76 5.42 -23.10 6.31
N ARG A 77 5.11 -23.55 7.53
CA ARG A 77 5.01 -22.66 8.71
C ARG A 77 6.31 -21.92 9.02
N ALA A 78 7.47 -22.58 8.88
CA ALA A 78 8.77 -21.97 9.11
C ALA A 78 9.06 -20.87 8.07
N LEU A 79 8.75 -21.10 6.78
CA LEU A 79 8.90 -20.10 5.70
C LEU A 79 8.00 -18.89 5.92
N ASN A 80 6.73 -19.11 6.27
CA ASN A 80 5.78 -18.03 6.55
C ASN A 80 6.21 -17.22 7.79
N LYS A 81 6.70 -17.89 8.84
CA LYS A 81 7.24 -17.21 10.03
C LYS A 81 8.46 -16.33 9.69
N GLY A 82 9.36 -16.81 8.84
CA GLY A 82 10.51 -16.04 8.35
C GLY A 82 10.07 -14.81 7.55
N ARG A 83 9.13 -14.98 6.61
CA ARG A 83 8.59 -13.89 5.79
C ARG A 83 7.91 -12.82 6.65
N ASN A 84 7.11 -13.22 7.62
CA ASN A 84 6.44 -12.30 8.54
C ASN A 84 7.45 -11.56 9.44
N ALA A 85 8.57 -12.20 9.83
CA ALA A 85 9.64 -11.55 10.57
C ALA A 85 10.35 -10.46 9.73
N GLU A 86 10.65 -10.75 8.45
CA GLU A 86 11.22 -9.77 7.52
C GLU A 86 10.29 -8.56 7.32
N LEU A 87 8.98 -8.79 7.15
CA LEU A 87 8.00 -7.72 7.00
C LEU A 87 7.88 -6.86 8.25
N LYS A 88 7.88 -7.46 9.45
CA LYS A 88 7.90 -6.72 10.72
C LYS A 88 9.14 -5.85 10.85
N GLN A 89 10.31 -6.37 10.48
CA GLN A 89 11.55 -5.60 10.47
C GLN A 89 11.47 -4.43 9.48
N ALA A 90 10.97 -4.66 8.27
CA ALA A 90 10.76 -3.62 7.28
C ALA A 90 9.80 -2.54 7.82
N PHE A 91 8.67 -2.92 8.41
CA PHE A 91 7.72 -1.96 9.01
C PHE A 91 8.34 -1.14 10.13
N THR A 92 9.24 -1.70 10.93
CA THR A 92 10.00 -0.94 11.94
C THR A 92 10.82 0.17 11.28
N VAL A 93 11.47 -0.12 10.15
CA VAL A 93 12.22 0.87 9.38
C VAL A 93 11.29 1.94 8.81
N LEU A 94 10.15 1.55 8.21
CA LEU A 94 9.16 2.49 7.67
C LEU A 94 8.60 3.41 8.76
N HIS A 95 8.34 2.88 9.96
CA HIS A 95 7.91 3.66 11.11
C HIS A 95 8.94 4.74 11.49
N GLY A 96 10.22 4.36 11.55
CA GLY A 96 11.31 5.31 11.82
C GLY A 96 11.42 6.41 10.75
N LEU A 97 11.19 6.05 9.48
CA LEU A 97 11.19 7.03 8.37
C LEU A 97 10.01 7.98 8.48
N ALA A 98 8.79 7.50 8.71
CA ALA A 98 7.60 8.33 8.88
C ALA A 98 7.74 9.29 10.07
N ALA A 99 8.27 8.82 11.19
CA ALA A 99 8.51 9.61 12.39
C ALA A 99 9.48 10.79 12.14
N LYS A 100 10.53 10.61 11.31
CA LYS A 100 11.45 11.69 10.93
C LYS A 100 10.75 12.87 10.23
N PHE A 101 9.63 12.59 9.54
CA PHE A 101 8.84 13.62 8.86
C PHE A 101 7.63 14.09 9.65
N GLY A 102 7.42 13.57 10.88
CA GLY A 102 6.27 13.89 11.73
C GLY A 102 4.96 13.33 11.19
N ILE A 103 4.99 12.23 10.43
CA ILE A 103 3.83 11.60 9.81
C ILE A 103 3.36 10.45 10.69
N HIS A 104 2.05 10.43 11.00
CA HIS A 104 1.43 9.29 11.67
C HIS A 104 1.47 8.06 10.76
N PHE A 105 1.99 6.95 11.26
CA PHE A 105 2.17 5.73 10.51
C PHE A 105 1.70 4.50 11.28
N ASP A 106 0.89 3.69 10.62
CA ASP A 106 0.47 2.38 11.08
C ASP A 106 0.86 1.28 10.09
N SER A 107 0.91 0.04 10.56
CA SER A 107 1.18 -1.11 9.70
C SER A 107 0.41 -2.36 10.12
N ALA A 108 0.08 -3.22 9.15
CA ALA A 108 -0.56 -4.49 9.40
C ALA A 108 -0.07 -5.57 8.43
N ILE A 109 -0.06 -6.82 8.88
CA ILE A 109 0.15 -8.01 8.05
C ILE A 109 -1.16 -8.78 8.03
N LEU A 110 -1.68 -9.05 6.83
CA LEU A 110 -2.89 -9.81 6.59
C LEU A 110 -2.51 -11.15 5.94
N GLU A 111 -3.22 -12.20 6.28
CA GLU A 111 -3.06 -13.53 5.67
C GLU A 111 -4.25 -13.80 4.75
N SER A 112 -3.98 -13.96 3.44
CA SER A 112 -5.04 -14.21 2.46
C SER A 112 -4.45 -14.69 1.13
N THR A 113 -5.13 -15.64 0.50
CA THR A 113 -4.85 -16.07 -0.87
C THR A 113 -5.35 -15.06 -1.92
N ARG A 114 -6.25 -14.13 -1.54
CA ARG A 114 -6.86 -13.11 -2.41
C ARG A 114 -6.29 -11.74 -2.11
N ILE A 115 -5.03 -11.51 -2.53
CA ILE A 115 -4.25 -10.33 -2.16
C ILE A 115 -4.93 -9.02 -2.55
N ALA A 116 -5.37 -8.87 -3.81
CA ALA A 116 -5.99 -7.63 -4.28
C ALA A 116 -7.30 -7.32 -3.56
N GLU A 117 -8.15 -8.33 -3.37
CA GLU A 117 -9.42 -8.18 -2.66
C GLU A 117 -9.20 -7.78 -1.18
N SER A 118 -8.18 -8.34 -0.54
CA SER A 118 -7.83 -7.98 0.83
C SER A 118 -7.37 -6.53 0.94
N ILE A 119 -6.60 -6.04 -0.04
CA ILE A 119 -6.18 -4.63 -0.11
C ILE A 119 -7.41 -3.73 -0.25
N ILE A 120 -8.32 -4.05 -1.19
CA ILE A 120 -9.52 -3.26 -1.46
C ILE A 120 -10.46 -3.25 -0.25
N SER A 121 -10.68 -4.40 0.37
CA SER A 121 -11.51 -4.52 1.57
C SER A 121 -10.94 -3.74 2.74
N PHE A 122 -9.63 -3.80 2.95
CA PHE A 122 -8.95 -3.00 3.99
C PHE A 122 -9.09 -1.51 3.73
N ALA A 123 -8.89 -1.08 2.47
CA ALA A 123 -9.04 0.33 2.09
C ALA A 123 -10.45 0.84 2.38
N SER A 124 -11.48 0.05 2.07
CA SER A 124 -12.87 0.39 2.35
C SER A 124 -13.15 0.46 3.86
N LEU A 125 -12.74 -0.57 4.61
CA LEU A 125 -12.95 -0.65 6.06
C LEU A 125 -12.29 0.53 6.81
N LYS A 126 -11.09 0.92 6.38
CA LYS A 126 -10.31 2.01 7.00
C LYS A 126 -10.63 3.38 6.41
N ARG A 127 -11.60 3.49 5.49
CA ARG A 127 -11.97 4.74 4.82
C ARG A 127 -10.75 5.45 4.24
N VAL A 128 -9.97 4.69 3.47
CA VAL A 128 -8.78 5.18 2.81
C VAL A 128 -9.17 6.13 1.69
N ASP A 129 -8.51 7.28 1.62
CA ASP A 129 -8.77 8.31 0.62
C ASP A 129 -7.90 8.12 -0.63
N TYR A 130 -6.71 7.52 -0.48
CA TYR A 130 -5.76 7.24 -1.55
C TYR A 130 -5.03 5.94 -1.32
N ILE A 131 -4.83 5.17 -2.40
CA ILE A 131 -3.90 4.04 -2.42
C ILE A 131 -2.68 4.45 -3.23
N VAL A 132 -1.48 4.30 -2.67
CA VAL A 132 -0.20 4.51 -3.38
C VAL A 132 0.55 3.19 -3.39
N MET A 133 0.76 2.60 -4.55
CA MET A 133 1.38 1.27 -4.64
C MET A 133 2.35 1.14 -5.81
N GLY A 134 3.27 0.20 -5.70
CA GLY A 134 4.16 -0.15 -6.82
C GLY A 134 3.41 -0.80 -7.97
N THR A 135 3.88 -0.58 -9.19
CA THR A 135 3.35 -1.25 -10.39
C THR A 135 3.62 -2.75 -10.40
N HIS A 136 4.70 -3.18 -9.73
CA HIS A 136 5.15 -4.57 -9.69
C HIS A 136 5.55 -4.94 -8.26
N GLY A 137 5.35 -6.23 -7.92
CA GLY A 137 5.85 -6.83 -6.68
C GLY A 137 7.13 -7.64 -6.90
N LYS A 138 7.52 -8.41 -5.88
CA LYS A 138 8.65 -9.34 -5.95
C LYS A 138 8.42 -10.40 -7.03
N GLY A 139 9.42 -10.62 -7.90
CA GLY A 139 9.46 -11.74 -8.83
C GLY A 139 8.75 -11.56 -10.18
N MET A 140 8.29 -10.35 -10.50
CA MET A 140 7.69 -10.09 -11.82
C MET A 140 8.74 -9.82 -12.89
N PRO A 141 8.61 -10.40 -14.12
CA PRO A 141 9.46 -10.07 -15.26
C PRO A 141 9.37 -8.57 -15.60
N LYS A 142 10.51 -7.99 -16.01
CA LYS A 142 10.60 -6.56 -16.37
C LYS A 142 9.75 -6.15 -17.57
N GLU A 143 9.33 -7.13 -18.37
CA GLU A 143 8.58 -6.92 -19.60
C GLU A 143 7.08 -6.67 -19.37
N MET A 144 6.55 -6.98 -18.19
CA MET A 144 5.15 -6.73 -17.88
C MET A 144 4.93 -5.27 -17.46
N MET A 145 4.01 -4.59 -18.11
CA MET A 145 3.70 -3.16 -17.81
C MET A 145 3.07 -2.95 -16.44
N LEU A 146 2.24 -3.89 -15.96
CA LEU A 146 1.56 -3.85 -14.66
C LEU A 146 1.44 -5.25 -14.06
N GLY A 147 1.60 -5.34 -12.74
CA GLY A 147 1.36 -6.57 -11.99
C GLY A 147 -0.13 -6.90 -11.86
N ARG A 148 -0.47 -8.19 -11.69
CA ARG A 148 -1.86 -8.65 -11.50
C ARG A 148 -2.55 -7.96 -10.32
N VAL A 149 -1.87 -7.83 -9.19
CA VAL A 149 -2.42 -7.20 -7.98
C VAL A 149 -2.66 -5.71 -8.23
N SER A 150 -1.67 -4.97 -8.76
CA SER A 150 -1.80 -3.54 -9.02
C SER A 150 -2.89 -3.23 -10.05
N THR A 151 -3.02 -4.06 -11.09
CA THR A 151 -4.12 -3.95 -12.06
C THR A 151 -5.48 -4.15 -11.39
N SER A 152 -5.63 -5.23 -10.61
CA SER A 152 -6.91 -5.52 -9.93
C SER A 152 -7.29 -4.44 -8.93
N VAL A 153 -6.34 -3.93 -8.15
CA VAL A 153 -6.59 -2.82 -7.20
C VAL A 153 -6.96 -1.55 -7.95
N ALA A 154 -6.24 -1.19 -9.02
CA ALA A 154 -6.53 0.02 -9.79
C ALA A 154 -7.92 0.02 -10.43
N LEU A 155 -8.41 -1.15 -10.87
CA LEU A 155 -9.73 -1.28 -11.50
C LEU A 155 -10.89 -1.34 -10.50
N ASN A 156 -10.67 -1.82 -9.27
CA ASN A 156 -11.75 -2.16 -8.35
C ASN A 156 -11.72 -1.37 -7.03
N ALA A 157 -10.71 -0.53 -6.79
CA ALA A 157 -10.69 0.32 -5.60
C ALA A 157 -11.77 1.42 -5.67
N HIS A 158 -12.33 1.76 -4.51
CA HIS A 158 -13.34 2.83 -4.38
C HIS A 158 -12.72 4.24 -4.29
N CYS A 159 -11.40 4.34 -4.20
CA CYS A 159 -10.66 5.60 -4.09
C CYS A 159 -9.56 5.67 -5.17
N PRO A 160 -8.99 6.86 -5.43
CA PRO A 160 -7.87 7.03 -6.34
C PRO A 160 -6.69 6.10 -6.02
N VAL A 161 -6.09 5.53 -7.07
CA VAL A 161 -4.92 4.65 -6.99
C VAL A 161 -3.77 5.27 -7.78
N VAL A 162 -2.67 5.53 -7.09
CA VAL A 162 -1.43 6.04 -7.69
C VAL A 162 -0.44 4.88 -7.85
N LEU A 163 -0.04 4.63 -9.09
CA LEU A 163 0.88 3.55 -9.45
C LEU A 163 2.28 4.10 -9.66
N ILE A 164 3.24 3.59 -8.87
CA ILE A 164 4.64 4.03 -8.89
C ILE A 164 5.52 2.99 -9.59
N LYS A 165 6.25 3.44 -10.60
CA LYS A 165 7.21 2.63 -11.38
C LYS A 165 8.56 2.51 -10.70
#